data_cfd26e5a50e1a7684b7d1629ea00f7bd
#
_entry.id   cfd26e5a50e1a7684b7d1629ea00f7bd
#
_cell.length_a   1.000
_cell.length_b   1.000
_cell.length_c   1.000
_cell.angle_alpha   90.00
_cell.angle_beta   90.00
_cell.angle_gamma   90.00
#
_symmetry.space_group_name_H-M   'P 1'
#
loop_
_entity.id
_entity.type
_entity.pdbx_description
1 polymer ?
#
loop_
_entity_poly.entity_id
_entity_poly.type
_entity_poly.pdbx_seq_one_letter_code
_entity_poly.pdbx_strand_id
1 'polypeptide(L)'
;LHRVDRRQRQMCIRDRFNNCPIAGANEIIARAGSMRDRLRYVKIPLTAAYTPQDRVPGKWRPCTVETAPDFTATGYFFAELLADVLHVPVGIVDCTWGGTRVEGWTNREILETYPDIDLTEKGIEATTDWLRPMVMYNAMLHPVAGYTVRGFLWYQGESNVNQYKDYAVRLSNMVGLWRSLWKQGDIPFYYVEVAPFAYGSGNGPYLREAQWEARELIPNSGLICTNDLVEPYEATNIHPK
;
A
#
# COMPACT_ATOMS: atom_id res chain seq x y z
N LEU A 1 -19.28 10.69 -14.86
CA LEU A 1 -17.94 10.29 -15.37
C LEU A 1 -16.82 11.14 -14.78
N HIS A 2 -16.98 12.49 -14.67
CA HIS A 2 -15.92 13.37 -14.15
C HIS A 2 -15.66 13.29 -12.65
N ARG A 3 -16.61 12.79 -11.84
CA ARG A 3 -16.47 12.71 -10.38
C ARG A 3 -15.68 11.48 -9.93
N VAL A 4 -15.77 10.38 -10.68
CA VAL A 4 -15.00 9.15 -10.43
C VAL A 4 -13.53 9.35 -10.81
N ASP A 5 -13.29 10.03 -11.91
CA ASP A 5 -11.95 10.32 -12.44
C ASP A 5 -11.10 11.20 -11.49
N ARG A 6 -11.70 12.18 -10.80
CA ARG A 6 -10.98 12.99 -9.80
C ARG A 6 -10.57 12.21 -8.56
N ARG A 7 -11.41 11.28 -8.06
CA ARG A 7 -11.06 10.42 -6.93
C ARG A 7 -9.98 9.41 -7.30
N GLN A 8 -10.05 8.81 -8.48
CA GLN A 8 -8.98 7.94 -8.97
C GLN A 8 -7.66 8.70 -9.17
N ARG A 9 -7.69 9.94 -9.65
CA ARG A 9 -6.48 10.75 -9.79
C ARG A 9 -5.84 11.08 -8.45
N GLN A 10 -6.62 11.39 -7.42
CA GLN A 10 -6.09 11.67 -6.07
C GLN A 10 -5.50 10.42 -5.40
N MET A 11 -6.05 9.24 -5.65
CA MET A 11 -5.49 7.98 -5.15
C MET A 11 -4.19 7.59 -5.87
N CYS A 12 -3.97 8.04 -7.10
CA CYS A 12 -2.74 7.82 -7.85
C CYS A 12 -1.53 8.59 -7.32
N ILE A 13 -1.69 9.59 -6.46
CA ILE A 13 -0.58 10.40 -5.93
C ILE A 13 0.35 9.56 -5.05
N ARG A 14 -0.18 8.63 -4.26
CA ARG A 14 0.62 7.68 -3.48
C ARG A 14 1.40 6.72 -4.36
N ASP A 15 0.83 6.39 -5.51
CA ASP A 15 1.34 5.36 -6.38
C ASP A 15 2.27 5.89 -7.47
N ARG A 16 2.14 7.15 -7.89
CA ARG A 16 2.94 7.72 -9.00
C ARG A 16 3.07 9.23 -8.95
N PHE A 17 4.24 9.73 -9.31
CA PHE A 17 4.51 11.15 -9.50
C PHE A 17 3.88 11.75 -10.77
N ASN A 18 3.53 10.93 -11.77
CA ASN A 18 3.17 11.36 -13.13
C ASN A 18 1.88 12.17 -13.27
N ASN A 19 0.98 12.20 -12.28
CA ASN A 19 -0.35 12.77 -12.45
C ASN A 19 -0.70 13.91 -11.49
N CYS A 20 0.26 14.36 -10.68
CA CYS A 20 0.04 15.50 -9.79
C CYS A 20 1.33 16.32 -9.61
N PRO A 21 1.22 17.64 -9.56
CA PRO A 21 2.31 18.46 -9.05
C PRO A 21 2.46 18.15 -7.55
N ILE A 22 3.33 17.21 -7.24
CA ILE A 22 3.66 16.83 -5.86
C ILE A 22 4.74 17.79 -5.38
N ALA A 23 4.57 18.31 -4.17
CA ALA A 23 5.66 18.95 -3.46
C ALA A 23 6.86 17.98 -3.46
N GLY A 24 8.01 18.43 -3.92
CA GLY A 24 9.19 17.58 -4.06
C GLY A 24 9.36 16.83 -5.40
N ALA A 25 8.42 16.86 -6.33
CA ALA A 25 8.59 16.20 -7.63
C ALA A 25 9.84 16.68 -8.39
N ASN A 26 10.12 17.96 -8.33
CA ASN A 26 11.33 18.55 -8.93
C ASN A 26 12.61 18.06 -8.26
N GLU A 27 12.58 17.87 -6.94
CA GLU A 27 13.72 17.33 -6.18
C GLU A 27 14.00 15.89 -6.56
N ILE A 28 12.97 15.08 -6.71
CA ILE A 28 13.07 13.68 -7.14
C ILE A 28 13.67 13.61 -8.54
N ILE A 29 13.16 14.40 -9.48
CA ILE A 29 13.67 14.44 -10.85
C ILE A 29 15.15 14.88 -10.83
N ALA A 30 15.50 15.90 -10.05
CA ALA A 30 16.87 16.38 -9.94
C ALA A 30 17.82 15.32 -9.36
N ARG A 31 17.37 14.51 -8.42
CA ARG A 31 18.17 13.47 -7.76
C ARG A 31 18.16 12.13 -8.50
N ALA A 32 17.13 11.87 -9.31
CA ALA A 32 16.94 10.59 -9.98
C ALA A 32 18.16 10.12 -10.79
N GLY A 33 18.86 11.05 -11.44
CA GLY A 33 20.08 10.73 -12.19
C GLY A 33 21.20 10.13 -11.33
N SER A 34 21.37 10.63 -10.09
CA SER A 34 22.37 10.12 -9.13
C SER A 34 21.95 8.80 -8.48
N MET A 35 20.66 8.41 -8.57
CA MET A 35 20.12 7.19 -7.99
C MET A 35 20.09 6.01 -8.95
N ARG A 36 20.54 6.15 -10.19
CA ARG A 36 20.46 5.13 -11.25
C ARG A 36 21.01 3.76 -10.84
N ASP A 37 22.14 3.72 -10.19
CA ASP A 37 22.79 2.49 -9.77
C ASP A 37 22.43 2.07 -8.33
N ARG A 38 21.71 2.91 -7.64
CA ARG A 38 21.37 2.75 -6.22
C ARG A 38 19.91 2.35 -5.99
N LEU A 39 18.99 2.78 -6.86
CA LEU A 39 17.58 2.45 -6.76
C LEU A 39 17.08 1.71 -8.00
N ARG A 40 16.31 0.67 -7.75
CA ARG A 40 15.57 -0.08 -8.79
C ARG A 40 14.16 -0.32 -8.34
N TYR A 41 13.25 -0.44 -9.29
CA TYR A 41 11.89 -0.80 -8.97
C TYR A 41 11.29 -1.74 -10.01
N VAL A 42 10.32 -2.53 -9.58
CA VAL A 42 9.44 -3.31 -10.42
C VAL A 42 8.01 -2.99 -10.03
N LYS A 43 7.20 -2.60 -11.02
CA LYS A 43 5.75 -2.43 -10.84
C LYS A 43 5.05 -3.73 -11.16
N ILE A 44 4.29 -4.24 -10.21
CA ILE A 44 3.36 -5.36 -10.44
C ILE A 44 2.10 -4.79 -11.10
N PRO A 45 1.69 -5.32 -12.26
CA PRO A 45 0.47 -4.85 -12.93
C PRO A 45 -0.78 -5.04 -12.09
N LEU A 46 -1.74 -4.13 -12.21
CA LEU A 46 -3.05 -4.26 -11.59
C LEU A 46 -3.80 -5.43 -12.21
N THR A 47 -3.91 -6.50 -11.46
CA THR A 47 -4.59 -7.74 -11.86
C THR A 47 -5.38 -8.31 -10.69
N ALA A 48 -6.52 -8.94 -11.00
CA ALA A 48 -7.37 -9.62 -10.04
C ALA A 48 -7.55 -11.07 -10.44
N ALA A 49 -7.57 -11.98 -9.46
CA ALA A 49 -7.84 -13.40 -9.69
C ALA A 49 -8.58 -14.00 -8.49
N TYR A 50 -9.49 -14.96 -8.76
CA TYR A 50 -10.23 -15.65 -7.71
C TYR A 50 -9.44 -16.81 -7.09
N THR A 51 -8.35 -17.22 -7.74
CA THR A 51 -7.43 -18.25 -7.25
C THR A 51 -6.01 -17.75 -7.27
N PRO A 52 -5.13 -18.24 -6.37
CA PRO A 52 -3.72 -17.87 -6.35
C PRO A 52 -3.03 -18.13 -7.69
N GLN A 53 -2.29 -17.16 -8.18
CA GLN A 53 -1.49 -17.24 -9.38
C GLN A 53 -0.03 -17.51 -9.04
N ASP A 54 0.67 -18.28 -9.86
CA ASP A 54 2.08 -18.60 -9.65
C ASP A 54 3.03 -17.61 -10.32
N ARG A 55 2.51 -16.78 -11.21
CA ARG A 55 3.32 -15.84 -12.00
C ARG A 55 2.60 -14.52 -12.21
N VAL A 56 3.39 -13.46 -12.22
CA VAL A 56 2.96 -12.11 -12.61
C VAL A 56 4.05 -11.47 -13.45
N PRO A 57 3.71 -10.75 -14.53
CA PRO A 57 4.72 -10.05 -15.31
C PRO A 57 5.31 -8.89 -14.51
N GLY A 58 6.62 -8.70 -14.66
CA GLY A 58 7.33 -7.59 -14.02
C GLY A 58 8.69 -7.39 -14.68
N LYS A 59 9.13 -6.14 -14.73
CA LYS A 59 10.46 -5.78 -15.25
C LYS A 59 11.12 -4.81 -14.30
N TRP A 60 12.29 -5.17 -13.79
CA TRP A 60 13.12 -4.27 -13.01
C TRP A 60 13.64 -3.11 -13.86
N ARG A 61 13.48 -1.91 -13.35
CA ARG A 61 13.91 -0.66 -13.99
C ARG A 61 14.82 0.11 -13.05
N PRO A 62 15.94 0.68 -13.53
CA PRO A 62 16.76 1.59 -12.73
C PRO A 62 16.03 2.91 -12.51
N CYS A 63 16.38 3.62 -11.46
CA CYS A 63 15.90 4.98 -11.23
C CYS A 63 16.67 5.94 -12.15
N THR A 64 15.97 6.53 -13.12
CA THR A 64 16.50 7.58 -14.00
C THR A 64 15.50 8.74 -14.03
N VAL A 65 15.87 9.86 -14.63
CA VAL A 65 14.97 11.00 -14.79
C VAL A 65 13.69 10.58 -15.52
N GLU A 66 13.79 9.67 -16.49
CA GLU A 66 12.64 9.18 -17.28
C GLU A 66 11.79 8.17 -16.53
N THR A 67 12.37 7.38 -15.61
CA THR A 67 11.65 6.31 -14.92
C THR A 67 11.19 6.69 -13.52
N ALA A 68 11.83 7.65 -12.86
CA ALA A 68 11.48 8.09 -11.52
C ALA A 68 10.01 8.53 -11.37
N PRO A 69 9.39 9.19 -12.37
CA PRO A 69 7.97 9.54 -12.31
C PRO A 69 7.01 8.34 -12.20
N ASP A 70 7.44 7.13 -12.58
CA ASP A 70 6.65 5.91 -12.48
C ASP A 70 6.78 5.21 -11.11
N PHE A 71 7.74 5.62 -10.27
CA PHE A 71 7.92 5.02 -8.95
C PHE A 71 6.78 5.38 -8.01
N THR A 72 6.54 4.51 -7.03
CA THR A 72 5.72 4.86 -5.89
C THR A 72 6.41 5.94 -5.07
N ALA A 73 5.71 7.04 -4.77
CA ALA A 73 6.31 8.16 -4.04
C ALA A 73 6.81 7.74 -2.65
N THR A 74 5.98 7.08 -1.87
CA THR A 74 6.33 6.58 -0.54
C THR A 74 7.52 5.63 -0.59
N GLY A 75 7.52 4.70 -1.55
CA GLY A 75 8.63 3.76 -1.73
C GLY A 75 9.92 4.46 -2.18
N TYR A 76 9.82 5.48 -3.03
CA TYR A 76 10.98 6.22 -3.51
C TYR A 76 11.71 6.92 -2.36
N PHE A 77 11.03 7.76 -1.60
CA PHE A 77 11.65 8.51 -0.49
C PHE A 77 12.24 7.58 0.58
N PHE A 78 11.53 6.50 0.91
CA PHE A 78 12.05 5.49 1.83
C PHE A 78 13.33 4.84 1.28
N ALA A 79 13.31 4.42 0.01
CA ALA A 79 14.44 3.72 -0.60
C ALA A 79 15.65 4.64 -0.81
N GLU A 80 15.41 5.90 -1.15
CA GLU A 80 16.46 6.91 -1.30
C GLU A 80 17.20 7.13 0.03
N LEU A 81 16.45 7.41 1.10
CA LEU A 81 17.02 7.58 2.44
C LEU A 81 17.77 6.32 2.90
N LEU A 82 17.18 5.15 2.68
CA LEU A 82 17.80 3.88 3.07
C LEU A 82 19.10 3.63 2.29
N ALA A 83 19.10 3.92 1.00
CA ALA A 83 20.31 3.80 0.17
C ALA A 83 21.40 4.79 0.60
N ASP A 84 21.01 6.00 1.00
CA ASP A 84 21.97 7.01 1.50
C ASP A 84 22.57 6.62 2.86
N VAL A 85 21.76 6.12 3.79
CA VAL A 85 22.22 5.74 5.13
C VAL A 85 23.05 4.45 5.13
N LEU A 86 22.62 3.44 4.37
CA LEU A 86 23.25 2.12 4.38
C LEU A 86 24.33 1.96 3.31
N HIS A 87 24.44 2.87 2.36
CA HIS A 87 25.38 2.80 1.22
C HIS A 87 25.23 1.51 0.40
N VAL A 88 24.02 0.98 0.26
CA VAL A 88 23.71 -0.22 -0.53
C VAL A 88 22.62 0.08 -1.56
N PRO A 89 22.60 -0.65 -2.69
CA PRO A 89 21.48 -0.56 -3.61
C PRO A 89 20.18 -1.06 -2.98
N VAL A 90 19.07 -0.37 -3.25
CA VAL A 90 17.73 -0.71 -2.77
C VAL A 90 16.80 -1.00 -3.94
N GLY A 91 16.07 -2.10 -3.86
CA GLY A 91 15.03 -2.49 -4.80
C GLY A 91 13.63 -2.35 -4.18
N ILE A 92 12.69 -1.77 -4.91
CA ILE A 92 11.28 -1.67 -4.53
C ILE A 92 10.44 -2.58 -5.42
N VAL A 93 9.71 -3.48 -4.80
CA VAL A 93 8.62 -4.22 -5.45
C VAL A 93 7.34 -3.45 -5.18
N ASP A 94 6.87 -2.71 -6.18
CA ASP A 94 5.65 -1.93 -6.10
C ASP A 94 4.45 -2.80 -6.44
N CYS A 95 3.85 -3.37 -5.39
CA CYS A 95 2.67 -4.21 -5.43
C CYS A 95 1.50 -3.45 -4.78
N THR A 96 0.95 -2.46 -5.49
CA THR A 96 -0.05 -1.53 -4.95
C THR A 96 -1.27 -1.42 -5.86
N TRP A 97 -2.45 -1.21 -5.26
CA TRP A 97 -3.68 -0.89 -5.96
C TRP A 97 -4.50 0.09 -5.09
N GLY A 98 -4.72 1.30 -5.60
CA GLY A 98 -5.41 2.36 -4.86
C GLY A 98 -6.87 2.02 -4.55
N GLY A 99 -7.35 2.42 -3.36
CA GLY A 99 -8.74 2.22 -2.92
C GLY A 99 -9.05 0.83 -2.38
N THR A 100 -8.07 -0.05 -2.30
CA THR A 100 -8.27 -1.41 -1.81
C THR A 100 -8.46 -1.45 -0.29
N ARG A 101 -9.07 -2.53 0.18
CA ARG A 101 -9.16 -2.89 1.59
C ARG A 101 -8.10 -3.91 1.96
N VAL A 102 -7.82 -4.03 3.26
CA VAL A 102 -6.96 -5.09 3.83
C VAL A 102 -7.40 -6.48 3.36
N GLU A 103 -8.70 -6.72 3.26
CA GLU A 103 -9.31 -7.97 2.85
C GLU A 103 -8.92 -8.38 1.41
N GLY A 104 -8.64 -7.42 0.54
CA GLY A 104 -8.16 -7.69 -0.83
C GLY A 104 -6.78 -8.33 -0.89
N TRP A 105 -5.98 -8.17 0.17
CA TRP A 105 -4.60 -8.62 0.30
C TRP A 105 -4.44 -9.82 1.24
N THR A 106 -5.57 -10.44 1.61
CA THR A 106 -5.66 -11.57 2.54
C THR A 106 -6.16 -12.81 1.79
N ASN A 107 -5.73 -14.01 2.19
CA ASN A 107 -6.16 -15.26 1.57
C ASN A 107 -7.57 -15.68 2.00
N ARG A 108 -8.16 -16.63 1.28
CA ARG A 108 -9.51 -17.13 1.51
C ARG A 108 -9.68 -17.71 2.91
N GLU A 109 -8.72 -18.49 3.37
CA GLU A 109 -8.79 -19.23 4.64
C GLU A 109 -8.93 -18.28 5.84
N ILE A 110 -8.23 -17.14 5.84
CA ILE A 110 -8.39 -16.12 6.87
C ILE A 110 -9.73 -15.39 6.69
N LEU A 111 -10.10 -15.05 5.47
CA LEU A 111 -11.33 -14.31 5.21
C LEU A 111 -12.59 -15.11 5.58
N GLU A 112 -12.56 -16.44 5.48
CA GLU A 112 -13.66 -17.33 5.94
C GLU A 112 -13.92 -17.22 7.45
N THR A 113 -12.96 -16.70 8.21
CA THR A 113 -13.15 -16.43 9.65
C THR A 113 -13.88 -15.12 9.95
N TYR A 114 -14.10 -14.27 8.93
CA TYR A 114 -14.75 -12.96 9.08
C TYR A 114 -16.24 -13.05 8.68
N PRO A 115 -17.17 -12.95 9.64
CA PRO A 115 -18.59 -13.19 9.39
C PRO A 115 -19.27 -12.13 8.49
N ASP A 116 -18.64 -10.98 8.31
CA ASP A 116 -19.12 -9.87 7.48
C ASP A 116 -18.61 -9.90 6.04
N ILE A 117 -17.80 -10.90 5.67
CA ILE A 117 -17.25 -11.04 4.32
C ILE A 117 -18.00 -12.13 3.55
N ASP A 118 -18.73 -11.73 2.52
CA ASP A 118 -19.38 -12.67 1.62
C ASP A 118 -18.40 -13.15 0.55
N LEU A 119 -17.93 -14.39 0.68
CA LEU A 119 -16.99 -15.04 -0.23
C LEU A 119 -17.69 -15.92 -1.29
N THR A 120 -19.02 -15.83 -1.40
CA THR A 120 -19.74 -16.43 -2.53
C THR A 120 -19.38 -15.71 -3.83
N GLU A 121 -19.44 -16.38 -4.96
CA GLU A 121 -19.20 -15.76 -6.27
C GLU A 121 -20.07 -14.51 -6.46
N LYS A 122 -21.35 -14.59 -6.13
CA LYS A 122 -22.28 -13.47 -6.20
C LYS A 122 -21.88 -12.31 -5.26
N GLY A 123 -21.43 -12.59 -4.05
CA GLY A 123 -20.99 -11.58 -3.08
C GLY A 123 -19.72 -10.86 -3.56
N ILE A 124 -18.76 -11.61 -4.09
CA ILE A 124 -17.53 -11.04 -4.62
C ILE A 124 -17.81 -10.20 -5.87
N GLU A 125 -18.64 -10.69 -6.80
CA GLU A 125 -18.96 -9.97 -8.04
C GLU A 125 -19.84 -8.72 -7.81
N ALA A 126 -20.66 -8.71 -6.76
CA ALA A 126 -21.43 -7.53 -6.36
C ALA A 126 -20.56 -6.39 -5.87
N THR A 127 -19.29 -6.67 -5.55
CA THR A 127 -18.32 -5.70 -5.03
C THR A 127 -17.48 -5.12 -6.16
N THR A 128 -17.17 -3.84 -6.10
CA THR A 128 -16.29 -3.16 -7.07
C THR A 128 -14.90 -3.81 -7.08
N ASP A 129 -14.28 -3.96 -8.23
CA ASP A 129 -13.03 -4.71 -8.45
C ASP A 129 -11.96 -4.48 -7.38
N TRP A 130 -11.67 -3.21 -7.05
CA TRP A 130 -10.64 -2.87 -6.06
C TRP A 130 -11.06 -3.09 -4.58
N LEU A 131 -12.33 -3.39 -4.34
CA LEU A 131 -12.85 -3.72 -2.99
C LEU A 131 -13.07 -5.23 -2.80
N ARG A 132 -12.90 -6.03 -3.87
CA ARG A 132 -13.09 -7.48 -3.80
C ARG A 132 -12.10 -8.11 -2.84
N PRO A 133 -12.57 -9.00 -1.96
CA PRO A 133 -11.69 -9.74 -1.06
C PRO A 133 -10.76 -10.67 -1.84
N MET A 134 -9.56 -10.94 -1.33
CA MET A 134 -8.52 -11.86 -1.80
C MET A 134 -7.95 -11.65 -3.22
N VAL A 135 -8.59 -10.88 -4.09
CA VAL A 135 -8.22 -10.91 -5.51
C VAL A 135 -6.83 -10.31 -5.79
N MET A 136 -6.42 -9.30 -5.03
CA MET A 136 -5.06 -8.74 -5.12
C MET A 136 -4.03 -9.68 -4.49
N TYR A 137 -4.39 -10.31 -3.37
CA TYR A 137 -3.57 -11.36 -2.80
C TYR A 137 -3.28 -12.44 -3.85
N ASN A 138 -4.31 -12.96 -4.47
CA ASN A 138 -4.18 -14.06 -5.44
C ASN A 138 -3.38 -13.68 -6.68
N ALA A 139 -3.62 -12.49 -7.25
CA ALA A 139 -3.07 -12.12 -8.55
C ALA A 139 -1.76 -11.34 -8.50
N MET A 140 -1.54 -10.58 -7.43
CA MET A 140 -0.43 -9.64 -7.35
C MET A 140 0.59 -10.02 -6.28
N LEU A 141 0.14 -10.37 -5.06
CA LEU A 141 1.03 -10.66 -3.94
C LEU A 141 1.55 -12.08 -3.97
N HIS A 142 0.67 -13.07 -4.10
CA HIS A 142 1.04 -14.49 -4.10
C HIS A 142 2.13 -14.84 -5.12
N PRO A 143 2.05 -14.37 -6.38
CA PRO A 143 3.09 -14.69 -7.37
C PRO A 143 4.46 -14.06 -7.10
N VAL A 144 4.57 -13.08 -6.21
CA VAL A 144 5.86 -12.50 -5.79
C VAL A 144 6.34 -13.04 -4.44
N ALA A 145 5.51 -13.84 -3.77
CA ALA A 145 5.90 -14.48 -2.52
C ALA A 145 7.11 -15.40 -2.73
N GLY A 146 8.03 -15.39 -1.78
CA GLY A 146 9.29 -16.13 -1.90
C GLY A 146 10.43 -15.35 -2.58
N TYR A 147 10.16 -14.21 -3.24
CA TYR A 147 11.22 -13.28 -3.60
C TYR A 147 11.79 -12.63 -2.33
N THR A 148 13.08 -12.83 -2.04
CA THR A 148 13.69 -12.34 -0.81
C THR A 148 13.50 -10.83 -0.66
N VAL A 149 12.87 -10.40 0.46
CA VAL A 149 12.66 -8.99 0.80
C VAL A 149 13.23 -8.69 2.18
N ARG A 150 13.48 -7.41 2.48
CA ARG A 150 13.97 -6.96 3.78
C ARG A 150 12.88 -6.42 4.69
N GLY A 151 11.69 -6.20 4.15
CA GLY A 151 10.53 -5.71 4.90
C GLY A 151 9.39 -5.31 3.98
N PHE A 152 8.30 -4.91 4.59
CA PHE A 152 7.11 -4.42 3.91
C PHE A 152 6.87 -2.95 4.27
N LEU A 153 6.42 -2.20 3.28
CA LEU A 153 5.89 -0.85 3.47
C LEU A 153 4.39 -0.86 3.16
N TRP A 154 3.59 -0.32 4.07
CA TRP A 154 2.15 -0.32 3.94
C TRP A 154 1.56 1.07 4.16
N TYR A 155 0.75 1.54 3.23
CA TYR A 155 0.00 2.78 3.39
C TYR A 155 -1.41 2.60 2.83
N GLN A 156 -2.35 2.32 3.71
CA GLN A 156 -3.74 2.00 3.37
C GLN A 156 -4.62 2.22 4.60
N GLY A 157 -5.93 2.34 4.40
CA GLY A 157 -6.91 2.37 5.49
C GLY A 157 -8.20 3.07 5.11
N GLU A 158 -8.17 4.00 4.17
CA GLU A 158 -9.29 4.88 3.83
C GLU A 158 -10.56 4.12 3.43
N SER A 159 -10.40 3.00 2.73
CA SER A 159 -11.52 2.13 2.35
C SER A 159 -12.00 1.23 3.48
N ASN A 160 -11.26 1.13 4.58
CA ASN A 160 -11.63 0.41 5.79
C ASN A 160 -12.13 1.33 6.91
N VAL A 161 -12.33 2.63 6.65
CA VAL A 161 -12.71 3.59 7.69
C VAL A 161 -13.99 3.21 8.44
N ASN A 162 -14.92 2.52 7.78
CA ASN A 162 -16.16 2.04 8.39
C ASN A 162 -16.02 0.64 9.03
N GLN A 163 -14.89 -0.05 8.83
CA GLN A 163 -14.56 -1.33 9.46
C GLN A 163 -13.46 -1.18 10.53
N TYR A 164 -13.35 0.00 11.13
CA TYR A 164 -12.29 0.33 12.08
C TYR A 164 -12.21 -0.62 13.29
N LYS A 165 -13.35 -1.16 13.75
CA LYS A 165 -13.43 -2.03 14.93
C LYS A 165 -12.58 -3.30 14.83
N ASP A 166 -12.50 -3.86 13.63
CA ASP A 166 -11.78 -5.11 13.38
C ASP A 166 -10.45 -4.89 12.65
N TYR A 167 -10.16 -3.63 12.29
CA TYR A 167 -9.04 -3.31 11.42
C TYR A 167 -7.68 -3.75 11.99
N ALA A 168 -7.43 -3.53 13.28
CA ALA A 168 -6.18 -3.92 13.92
C ALA A 168 -5.92 -5.42 13.81
N VAL A 169 -6.93 -6.24 14.08
CA VAL A 169 -6.86 -7.70 13.98
C VAL A 169 -6.68 -8.14 12.52
N ARG A 170 -7.45 -7.55 11.60
CA ARG A 170 -7.36 -7.89 10.17
C ARG A 170 -5.98 -7.54 9.58
N LEU A 171 -5.44 -6.39 9.95
CA LEU A 171 -4.08 -5.99 9.55
C LEU A 171 -3.04 -6.96 10.11
N SER A 172 -3.14 -7.33 11.38
CA SER A 172 -2.26 -8.29 12.01
C SER A 172 -2.31 -9.66 11.32
N ASN A 173 -3.50 -10.17 11.04
CA ASN A 173 -3.68 -11.44 10.33
C ASN A 173 -3.08 -11.40 8.92
N MET A 174 -3.26 -10.30 8.18
CA MET A 174 -2.66 -10.11 6.87
C MET A 174 -1.13 -10.12 6.95
N VAL A 175 -0.54 -9.42 7.91
CA VAL A 175 0.93 -9.39 8.09
C VAL A 175 1.46 -10.76 8.48
N GLY A 176 0.78 -11.48 9.36
CA GLY A 176 1.12 -12.86 9.73
C GLY A 176 1.10 -13.80 8.52
N LEU A 177 0.07 -13.68 7.68
CA LEU A 177 -0.03 -14.41 6.41
C LEU A 177 1.17 -14.11 5.51
N TRP A 178 1.48 -12.84 5.28
CA TRP A 178 2.59 -12.46 4.41
C TRP A 178 3.92 -12.99 4.93
N ARG A 179 4.21 -12.86 6.21
CA ARG A 179 5.42 -13.40 6.83
C ARG A 179 5.52 -14.92 6.68
N SER A 180 4.40 -15.63 6.81
CA SER A 180 4.36 -17.08 6.60
C SER A 180 4.70 -17.49 5.16
N LEU A 181 4.26 -16.71 4.17
CA LEU A 181 4.58 -16.94 2.76
C LEU A 181 6.06 -16.71 2.46
N TRP A 182 6.64 -15.65 3.01
CA TRP A 182 8.05 -15.33 2.79
C TRP A 182 9.01 -16.22 3.56
N LYS A 183 8.58 -16.83 4.66
CA LYS A 183 9.40 -17.74 5.50
C LYS A 183 10.72 -17.12 5.97
N GLN A 184 10.73 -15.83 6.20
CA GLN A 184 11.91 -15.06 6.64
C GLN A 184 11.79 -14.60 8.11
N GLY A 185 10.86 -15.17 8.88
CA GLY A 185 10.56 -14.75 10.25
C GLY A 185 9.81 -13.41 10.29
N ASP A 186 9.94 -12.71 11.41
CA ASP A 186 9.27 -11.42 11.64
C ASP A 186 10.00 -10.27 10.95
N ILE A 187 10.09 -10.33 9.62
CA ILE A 187 10.66 -9.22 8.85
C ILE A 187 9.89 -7.93 9.10
N PRO A 188 10.57 -6.76 9.07
CA PRO A 188 9.96 -5.47 9.41
C PRO A 188 8.69 -5.18 8.60
N PHE A 189 7.68 -4.65 9.27
CA PHE A 189 6.46 -4.13 8.65
C PHE A 189 6.28 -2.67 9.09
N TYR A 190 6.58 -1.75 8.20
CA TYR A 190 6.43 -0.33 8.45
C TYR A 190 5.20 0.21 7.74
N TYR A 191 4.39 0.98 8.46
CA TYR A 191 3.15 1.50 7.88
C TYR A 191 2.88 2.95 8.27
N VAL A 192 2.09 3.59 7.43
CA VAL A 192 1.71 4.99 7.57
C VAL A 192 0.27 5.06 8.06
N GLU A 193 0.04 5.82 9.11
CA GLU A 193 -1.28 6.20 9.57
C GLU A 193 -2.02 6.97 8.46
N VAL A 194 -3.29 6.67 8.22
CA VAL A 194 -4.08 7.42 7.24
C VAL A 194 -4.12 8.91 7.61
N ALA A 195 -3.95 9.76 6.61
CA ALA A 195 -3.97 11.20 6.82
C ALA A 195 -5.32 11.67 7.41
N PRO A 196 -5.32 12.71 8.24
CA PRO A 196 -6.54 13.39 8.63
C PRO A 196 -7.33 13.83 7.39
N PHE A 197 -8.58 13.39 7.33
CA PHE A 197 -9.48 13.67 6.21
C PHE A 197 -10.92 13.74 6.71
N ALA A 198 -11.72 14.61 6.12
CA ALA A 198 -13.15 14.73 6.43
C ALA A 198 -13.94 13.54 5.85
N TYR A 199 -13.74 12.34 6.42
CA TYR A 199 -14.54 11.17 6.07
C TYR A 199 -16.00 11.43 6.43
N GLY A 200 -16.92 11.22 5.50
CA GLY A 200 -18.33 11.49 5.69
C GLY A 200 -18.99 10.71 6.86
N SER A 201 -18.37 9.60 7.27
CA SER A 201 -18.82 8.80 8.43
C SER A 201 -18.34 9.34 9.79
N GLY A 202 -17.35 10.22 9.81
CA GLY A 202 -16.67 10.65 11.03
C GLY A 202 -15.76 9.59 11.69
N ASN A 203 -15.58 8.43 11.07
CA ASN A 203 -14.85 7.29 11.65
C ASN A 203 -13.32 7.34 11.43
N GLY A 204 -12.80 8.36 10.76
CA GLY A 204 -11.35 8.51 10.52
C GLY A 204 -10.48 8.43 11.78
N PRO A 205 -10.80 9.13 12.87
CA PRO A 205 -10.05 9.05 14.12
C PRO A 205 -10.01 7.62 14.70
N TYR A 206 -11.14 6.90 14.68
CA TYR A 206 -11.21 5.52 15.18
C TYR A 206 -10.38 4.55 14.33
N LEU A 207 -10.32 4.75 13.01
CA LEU A 207 -9.43 3.94 12.19
C LEU A 207 -7.96 4.19 12.52
N ARG A 208 -7.57 5.44 12.76
CA ARG A 208 -6.20 5.77 13.16
C ARG A 208 -5.85 5.15 14.51
N GLU A 209 -6.78 5.17 15.46
CA GLU A 209 -6.63 4.45 16.73
C GLU A 209 -6.40 2.96 16.51
N ALA A 210 -7.21 2.31 15.66
CA ALA A 210 -7.02 0.90 15.31
C ALA A 210 -5.67 0.64 14.60
N GLN A 211 -5.16 1.58 13.81
CA GLN A 211 -3.80 1.47 13.26
C GLN A 211 -2.72 1.55 14.35
N TRP A 212 -2.93 2.33 15.41
CA TRP A 212 -2.05 2.37 16.56
C TRP A 212 -2.12 1.07 17.38
N GLU A 213 -3.32 0.54 17.62
CA GLU A 213 -3.52 -0.75 18.32
C GLU A 213 -2.83 -1.91 17.57
N ALA A 214 -2.82 -1.89 16.24
CA ALA A 214 -2.17 -2.91 15.44
C ALA A 214 -0.67 -3.07 15.75
N ARG A 215 0.01 -2.06 16.28
CA ARG A 215 1.42 -2.13 16.70
C ARG A 215 1.65 -3.17 17.80
N GLU A 216 0.71 -3.29 18.71
CA GLU A 216 0.78 -4.25 19.82
C GLU A 216 0.55 -5.69 19.33
N LEU A 217 -0.12 -5.85 18.19
CA LEU A 217 -0.43 -7.15 17.60
C LEU A 217 0.61 -7.62 16.58
N ILE A 218 1.41 -6.69 16.02
CA ILE A 218 2.36 -6.98 14.94
C ILE A 218 3.79 -6.80 15.46
N PRO A 219 4.50 -7.87 15.83
CA PRO A 219 5.90 -7.79 16.23
C PRO A 219 6.76 -7.16 15.12
N ASN A 220 7.87 -6.51 15.49
CA ASN A 220 8.79 -5.87 14.55
C ASN A 220 8.07 -4.98 13.52
N SER A 221 7.17 -4.12 14.00
CA SER A 221 6.45 -3.13 13.20
C SER A 221 6.76 -1.70 13.64
N GLY A 222 6.50 -0.75 12.75
CA GLY A 222 6.61 0.68 13.05
C GLY A 222 5.53 1.46 12.32
N LEU A 223 4.93 2.43 13.01
CA LEU A 223 3.89 3.32 12.50
C LEU A 223 4.41 4.75 12.44
N ILE A 224 4.15 5.43 11.33
CA ILE A 224 4.41 6.85 11.15
C ILE A 224 3.08 7.60 11.19
N CYS A 225 2.99 8.58 12.10
CA CYS A 225 1.86 9.50 12.17
C CYS A 225 1.99 10.61 11.12
N THR A 226 0.86 11.01 10.54
CA THR A 226 0.80 12.07 9.53
C THR A 226 0.00 13.31 9.98
N ASN A 227 -0.36 13.39 11.26
CA ASN A 227 -1.23 14.45 11.79
C ASN A 227 -0.63 15.84 11.68
N ASP A 228 0.67 15.96 11.85
CA ASP A 228 1.44 17.20 11.78
C ASP A 228 1.79 17.64 10.35
N LEU A 229 1.46 16.80 9.37
CA LEU A 229 1.72 17.06 7.94
C LEU A 229 0.50 17.62 7.21
N VAL A 230 -0.65 17.77 7.88
CA VAL A 230 -1.91 18.19 7.27
C VAL A 230 -2.38 19.52 7.84
N GLU A 231 -2.52 20.49 6.98
CA GLU A 231 -3.04 21.81 7.35
C GLU A 231 -4.58 21.78 7.44
N PRO A 232 -5.22 22.62 8.29
CA PRO A 232 -6.68 22.62 8.46
C PRO A 232 -7.47 22.81 7.15
N TYR A 233 -6.92 23.56 6.18
CA TYR A 233 -7.56 23.79 4.88
C TYR A 233 -7.45 22.59 3.94
N GLU A 234 -6.64 21.60 4.26
CA GLU A 234 -6.45 20.36 3.49
C GLU A 234 -7.36 19.22 3.96
N ALA A 235 -8.23 19.44 4.95
CA ALA A 235 -9.11 18.40 5.52
C ALA A 235 -10.01 17.69 4.50
N THR A 236 -10.21 18.27 3.33
CA THR A 236 -10.94 17.67 2.19
C THR A 236 -10.03 17.06 1.14
N ASN A 237 -8.72 17.12 1.33
CA ASN A 237 -7.73 16.49 0.47
C ASN A 237 -7.26 15.19 1.15
N ILE A 238 -7.61 14.05 0.56
CA ILE A 238 -7.28 12.74 1.15
C ILE A 238 -5.78 12.44 1.14
N HIS A 239 -5.01 13.17 0.34
CA HIS A 239 -3.56 13.09 0.22
C HIS A 239 -3.00 14.50 0.14
N PRO A 240 -2.90 15.20 1.28
CA PRO A 240 -2.56 16.62 1.30
C PRO A 240 -1.10 16.91 0.88
N LYS A 241 -0.15 16.06 1.22
CA LYS A 241 1.29 16.22 0.88
C LYS A 241 2.01 14.88 0.75
#